data_5b421d2e135806c16a78b200e1cde445
#
_entry.id   5b421d2e135806c16a78b200e1cde445
#
_cell.length_a   1.000
_cell.length_b   1.000
_cell.length_c   1.000
_cell.angle_alpha   90.00
_cell.angle_beta   90.00
_cell.angle_gamma   90.00
#
_symmetry.space_group_name_H-M   'P 1'
#
loop_
_entity.id
_entity.type
_entity.pdbx_description
1 polymer ?
#
loop_
_entity_poly.entity_id
_entity_poly.type
_entity_poly.pdbx_seq_one_letter_code
_entity_poly.pdbx_strand_id
1 'polypeptide(L)'
;MSTRNESLFERAQRTIPAGVNSPVRAFRAVGGTPPFFERASGAHLWDADGRRYIDYVGSWGPMVAGHTHPEVVQAVQAAAARALSFGAPTAGEVELAEAICGEVPSIELVRLVSSGTEATMSALRLARGFTGRDAIVKFEGCYHGHADSLLVKAGSGALTFGNPSSAGVPADTASHTIVLDYNDAEQVRALFAARGREIAAVIVEP
;
A
#
# COMPACT_ATOMS: atom_id res chain seq x y z
N MET A 1 33.46 0.92 -17.27
CA MET A 1 32.65 -0.32 -17.26
C MET A 1 31.35 -0.02 -16.54
N SER A 2 30.22 -0.46 -17.11
CA SER A 2 28.92 -0.35 -16.43
C SER A 2 28.94 -1.17 -15.14
N THR A 3 28.29 -0.65 -14.07
CA THR A 3 28.11 -1.41 -12.81
C THR A 3 27.09 -2.52 -13.01
N ARG A 4 27.03 -3.47 -12.07
CA ARG A 4 26.02 -4.54 -12.13
C ARG A 4 24.60 -3.99 -11.94
N ASN A 5 24.44 -2.97 -11.10
CA ASN A 5 23.17 -2.24 -10.95
C ASN A 5 22.72 -1.62 -12.27
N GLU A 6 23.61 -0.92 -13.00
CA GLU A 6 23.28 -0.32 -14.30
C GLU A 6 22.88 -1.38 -15.34
N SER A 7 23.64 -2.48 -15.43
CA SER A 7 23.32 -3.58 -16.33
C SER A 7 21.97 -4.24 -16.01
N LEU A 8 21.65 -4.41 -14.74
CA LEU A 8 20.35 -4.95 -14.31
C LEU A 8 19.20 -3.98 -14.65
N PHE A 9 19.43 -2.67 -14.48
CA PHE A 9 18.42 -1.68 -14.79
C PHE A 9 18.15 -1.58 -16.30
N GLU A 10 19.19 -1.58 -17.13
CA GLU A 10 19.05 -1.65 -18.59
C GLU A 10 18.26 -2.87 -19.05
N ARG A 11 18.54 -4.03 -18.46
CA ARG A 11 17.79 -5.27 -18.75
C ARG A 11 16.33 -5.16 -18.30
N ALA A 12 16.09 -4.63 -17.10
CA ALA A 12 14.76 -4.46 -16.54
C ALA A 12 13.89 -3.54 -17.42
N GLN A 13 14.47 -2.44 -17.95
CA GLN A 13 13.76 -1.51 -18.82
C GLN A 13 13.27 -2.13 -20.14
N ARG A 14 13.82 -3.26 -20.57
CA ARG A 14 13.38 -3.98 -21.78
C ARG A 14 12.11 -4.79 -21.57
N THR A 15 11.81 -5.17 -20.33
CA THR A 15 10.74 -6.13 -20.02
C THR A 15 9.77 -5.67 -18.94
N ILE A 16 10.15 -4.64 -18.17
CA ILE A 16 9.35 -4.10 -17.07
C ILE A 16 9.12 -2.61 -17.35
N PRO A 17 7.88 -2.12 -17.31
CA PRO A 17 7.61 -0.70 -17.49
C PRO A 17 8.45 0.18 -16.57
N ALA A 18 9.23 1.10 -17.13
CA ALA A 18 10.19 1.95 -16.43
C ALA A 18 11.30 1.19 -15.65
N GLY A 19 11.47 -0.12 -15.91
CA GLY A 19 12.48 -0.98 -15.25
C GLY A 19 12.15 -1.40 -13.83
N VAL A 20 10.93 -1.14 -13.33
CA VAL A 20 10.53 -1.39 -11.94
C VAL A 20 9.07 -1.81 -11.84
N ASN A 21 8.72 -2.61 -10.82
CA ASN A 21 7.35 -3.04 -10.54
C ASN A 21 6.57 -2.06 -9.63
N SER A 22 7.20 -0.95 -9.24
CA SER A 22 6.52 0.15 -8.54
C SER A 22 7.14 1.48 -8.99
N PRO A 23 6.34 2.46 -9.45
CA PRO A 23 6.83 3.71 -10.06
C PRO A 23 7.82 4.49 -9.19
N VAL A 24 7.64 4.47 -7.87
CA VAL A 24 8.52 5.17 -6.92
C VAL A 24 9.95 4.63 -6.94
N ARG A 25 10.15 3.37 -7.31
CA ARG A 25 11.47 2.72 -7.36
C ARG A 25 12.28 3.10 -8.60
N ALA A 26 11.69 3.78 -9.59
CA ALA A 26 12.36 4.14 -10.84
C ALA A 26 13.33 5.33 -10.72
N PHE A 27 13.43 5.96 -9.56
CA PHE A 27 14.28 7.12 -9.28
C PHE A 27 14.02 8.33 -10.19
N ARG A 28 12.88 8.42 -10.87
CA ARG A 28 12.56 9.52 -11.79
C ARG A 28 12.60 10.91 -11.13
N ALA A 29 12.22 10.98 -9.85
CA ALA A 29 12.20 12.23 -9.10
C ALA A 29 13.58 12.65 -8.58
N VAL A 30 14.49 11.69 -8.38
CA VAL A 30 15.81 11.93 -7.77
C VAL A 30 16.97 11.71 -8.73
N GLY A 31 16.72 11.05 -9.86
CA GLY A 31 17.75 10.71 -10.86
C GLY A 31 18.64 9.55 -10.44
N GLY A 32 19.51 9.13 -11.37
CA GLY A 32 20.44 8.04 -11.17
C GLY A 32 19.84 6.65 -11.45
N THR A 33 20.63 5.63 -11.15
CA THR A 33 20.25 4.22 -11.31
C THR A 33 19.79 3.65 -9.98
N PRO A 34 18.59 3.06 -9.89
CA PRO A 34 18.13 2.44 -8.66
C PRO A 34 19.02 1.24 -8.29
N PRO A 35 19.36 1.07 -7.00
CA PRO A 35 20.11 -0.11 -6.55
C PRO A 35 19.25 -1.37 -6.63
N PHE A 36 19.85 -2.46 -7.09
CA PHE A 36 19.25 -3.80 -7.07
C PHE A 36 19.80 -4.56 -5.87
N PHE A 37 18.98 -4.82 -4.87
CA PHE A 37 19.39 -5.49 -3.66
C PHE A 37 19.40 -7.01 -3.84
N GLU A 38 20.44 -7.68 -3.32
CA GLU A 38 20.60 -9.13 -3.39
C GLU A 38 20.46 -9.81 -2.02
N ARG A 39 20.75 -9.10 -0.95
CA ARG A 39 20.61 -9.62 0.42
C ARG A 39 20.34 -8.54 1.43
N ALA A 40 19.77 -8.94 2.55
CA ALA A 40 19.50 -8.08 3.67
C ALA A 40 19.73 -8.82 4.99
N SER A 41 20.07 -8.10 6.06
CA SER A 41 20.19 -8.68 7.41
C SER A 41 20.09 -7.58 8.47
N GLY A 42 19.24 -7.75 9.47
CA GLY A 42 18.98 -6.74 10.48
C GLY A 42 18.56 -5.41 9.84
N ALA A 43 19.29 -4.34 10.10
CA ALA A 43 19.04 -3.02 9.56
C ALA A 43 19.78 -2.74 8.23
N HIS A 44 20.36 -3.73 7.57
CA HIS A 44 21.22 -3.49 6.42
C HIS A 44 20.75 -4.21 5.16
N LEU A 45 21.00 -3.53 4.02
CA LEU A 45 20.82 -4.04 2.66
C LEU A 45 22.16 -4.05 1.94
N TRP A 46 22.34 -4.96 0.99
CA TRP A 46 23.48 -4.99 0.08
C TRP A 46 22.99 -5.10 -1.36
N ASP A 47 23.48 -4.19 -2.19
CA ASP A 47 23.15 -4.17 -3.61
C ASP A 47 23.97 -5.17 -4.43
N ALA A 48 23.65 -5.26 -5.71
CA ALA A 48 24.31 -6.14 -6.66
C ALA A 48 25.80 -5.79 -6.91
N ASP A 49 26.23 -4.59 -6.58
CA ASP A 49 27.65 -4.18 -6.62
C ASP A 49 28.37 -4.40 -5.27
N GLY A 50 27.68 -5.00 -4.29
CA GLY A 50 28.21 -5.32 -2.96
C GLY A 50 28.24 -4.14 -1.97
N ARG A 51 27.66 -3.00 -2.32
CA ARG A 51 27.60 -1.85 -1.43
C ARG A 51 26.60 -2.10 -0.33
N ARG A 52 26.94 -1.72 0.90
CA ARG A 52 26.07 -1.82 2.07
C ARG A 52 25.36 -0.51 2.34
N TYR A 53 24.07 -0.61 2.67
CA TYR A 53 23.20 0.50 3.05
C TYR A 53 22.55 0.23 4.39
N ILE A 54 22.23 1.29 5.15
CA ILE A 54 21.31 1.21 6.27
C ILE A 54 19.90 1.38 5.70
N ASP A 55 19.01 0.47 6.04
CA ASP A 55 17.63 0.51 5.56
C ASP A 55 16.73 1.34 6.48
N TYR A 56 16.40 2.56 6.04
CA TYR A 56 15.42 3.43 6.71
C TYR A 56 14.01 3.26 6.14
N VAL A 57 13.82 2.40 5.16
CA VAL A 57 12.52 2.18 4.50
C VAL A 57 11.78 1.00 5.11
N GLY A 58 12.51 -0.03 5.57
CA GLY A 58 11.92 -1.21 6.22
C GLY A 58 10.86 -1.90 5.38
N SER A 59 11.06 -1.98 4.06
CA SER A 59 10.09 -2.51 3.08
C SER A 59 8.71 -1.84 3.18
N TRP A 60 8.67 -0.54 3.49
CA TRP A 60 7.46 0.28 3.69
C TRP A 60 6.64 -0.15 4.90
N GLY A 61 7.32 -0.52 6.00
CA GLY A 61 6.74 -0.79 7.30
C GLY A 61 6.83 -2.22 7.84
N PRO A 62 6.75 -3.30 7.02
CA PRO A 62 6.63 -4.66 7.56
C PRO A 62 7.91 -5.21 8.21
N MET A 63 9.09 -4.63 7.99
CA MET A 63 10.37 -5.13 8.53
C MET A 63 10.65 -4.67 9.97
N VAL A 64 9.66 -4.71 10.84
CA VAL A 64 9.76 -4.25 12.25
C VAL A 64 10.84 -5.01 13.03
N ALA A 65 10.96 -6.31 12.81
CA ALA A 65 11.99 -7.16 13.43
C ALA A 65 13.35 -7.13 12.71
N GLY A 66 13.50 -6.29 11.68
CA GLY A 66 14.65 -6.30 10.78
C GLY A 66 14.59 -7.41 9.73
N HIS A 67 15.52 -7.32 8.79
CA HIS A 67 15.60 -8.30 7.71
C HIS A 67 16.14 -9.65 8.20
N THR A 68 15.63 -10.73 7.64
CA THR A 68 16.07 -12.11 7.88
C THR A 68 16.16 -12.49 9.35
N HIS A 69 15.17 -12.10 10.16
CA HIS A 69 15.11 -12.52 11.55
C HIS A 69 15.12 -14.05 11.62
N PRO A 70 16.03 -14.68 12.39
CA PRO A 70 16.28 -16.13 12.32
C PRO A 70 15.02 -16.97 12.58
N GLU A 71 14.23 -16.64 13.58
CA GLU A 71 13.01 -17.39 13.91
C GLU A 71 11.95 -17.27 12.81
N VAL A 72 11.81 -16.09 12.19
CA VAL A 72 10.88 -15.87 11.08
C VAL A 72 11.30 -16.68 9.87
N VAL A 73 12.59 -16.66 9.53
CA VAL A 73 13.14 -17.47 8.41
C VAL A 73 12.90 -18.95 8.66
N GLN A 74 13.18 -19.45 9.85
CA GLN A 74 12.95 -20.85 10.23
C GLN A 74 11.47 -21.24 10.12
N ALA A 75 10.57 -20.40 10.60
CA ALA A 75 9.13 -20.64 10.51
C ALA A 75 8.63 -20.69 9.07
N VAL A 76 9.12 -19.76 8.21
CA VAL A 76 8.79 -19.75 6.77
C VAL A 76 9.32 -21.00 6.07
N GLN A 77 10.57 -21.42 6.34
CA GLN A 77 11.15 -22.64 5.79
C GLN A 77 10.35 -23.89 6.19
N ALA A 78 9.98 -24.00 7.45
CA ALA A 78 9.17 -25.11 7.96
C ALA A 78 7.76 -25.14 7.34
N ALA A 79 7.13 -23.99 7.16
CA ALA A 79 5.84 -23.90 6.47
C ALA A 79 5.96 -24.26 4.99
N ALA A 80 6.93 -23.71 4.29
CA ALA A 80 7.16 -23.97 2.87
C ALA A 80 7.44 -25.47 2.57
N ALA A 81 8.11 -26.16 3.49
CA ALA A 81 8.37 -27.60 3.36
C ALA A 81 7.08 -28.46 3.42
N ARG A 82 5.99 -27.95 4.00
CA ARG A 82 4.68 -28.64 3.98
C ARG A 82 3.89 -28.37 2.73
N ALA A 83 3.74 -27.09 2.35
CA ALA A 83 3.15 -26.65 1.07
C ALA A 83 3.30 -25.13 0.93
N LEU A 84 3.25 -24.65 -0.31
CA LEU A 84 3.22 -23.22 -0.62
C LEU A 84 1.80 -22.68 -0.75
N SER A 85 0.82 -23.53 -1.05
CA SER A 85 -0.60 -23.19 -1.15
C SER A 85 -1.45 -24.46 -1.11
N PHE A 86 -2.65 -24.34 -0.58
CA PHE A 86 -3.62 -25.46 -0.55
C PHE A 86 -4.88 -25.19 -1.36
N GLY A 87 -5.19 -23.91 -1.66
CA GLY A 87 -6.49 -23.54 -2.24
C GLY A 87 -7.68 -23.87 -1.30
N ALA A 88 -7.42 -23.97 0.01
CA ALA A 88 -8.36 -24.36 1.06
C ALA A 88 -7.97 -23.68 2.38
N PRO A 89 -8.88 -23.61 3.38
CA PRO A 89 -8.56 -23.05 4.69
C PRO A 89 -7.41 -23.80 5.37
N THR A 90 -6.62 -23.07 6.15
CA THR A 90 -5.48 -23.61 6.91
C THR A 90 -5.53 -23.25 8.39
N ALA A 91 -4.90 -24.06 9.23
CA ALA A 91 -4.80 -23.76 10.66
C ALA A 91 -4.07 -22.43 10.91
N GLY A 92 -3.02 -22.13 10.14
CA GLY A 92 -2.26 -20.87 10.28
C GLY A 92 -3.10 -19.61 10.03
N GLU A 93 -4.13 -19.66 9.17
CA GLU A 93 -5.07 -18.53 8.99
C GLU A 93 -5.90 -18.30 10.26
N VAL A 94 -6.35 -19.37 10.90
CA VAL A 94 -7.12 -19.30 12.13
C VAL A 94 -6.26 -18.74 13.27
N GLU A 95 -5.06 -19.30 13.47
CA GLU A 95 -4.10 -18.87 14.49
C GLU A 95 -3.72 -17.39 14.34
N LEU A 96 -3.50 -16.93 13.11
CA LEU A 96 -3.20 -15.53 12.85
C LEU A 96 -4.41 -14.62 13.12
N ALA A 97 -5.61 -15.01 12.72
CA ALA A 97 -6.82 -14.24 13.00
C ALA A 97 -7.10 -14.13 14.50
N GLU A 98 -6.95 -15.23 15.24
CA GLU A 98 -7.09 -15.26 16.70
C GLU A 98 -6.06 -14.36 17.39
N ALA A 99 -4.79 -14.39 16.94
CA ALA A 99 -3.74 -13.51 17.46
C ALA A 99 -4.07 -12.03 17.21
N ILE A 100 -4.52 -11.66 16.00
CA ILE A 100 -4.91 -10.28 15.69
C ILE A 100 -6.09 -9.82 16.57
N CYS A 101 -7.13 -10.62 16.70
CA CYS A 101 -8.28 -10.29 17.55
C CYS A 101 -7.90 -10.20 19.04
N GLY A 102 -6.94 -11.01 19.49
CA GLY A 102 -6.45 -10.98 20.87
C GLY A 102 -5.62 -9.74 21.19
N GLU A 103 -4.79 -9.30 20.26
CA GLU A 103 -3.89 -8.14 20.46
C GLU A 103 -4.56 -6.79 20.18
N VAL A 104 -5.61 -6.76 19.35
CA VAL A 104 -6.31 -5.53 18.97
C VAL A 104 -7.77 -5.58 19.41
N PRO A 105 -8.12 -5.06 20.60
CA PRO A 105 -9.45 -5.25 21.20
C PRO A 105 -10.65 -4.74 20.39
N SER A 106 -10.40 -3.83 19.44
CA SER A 106 -11.44 -3.29 18.54
C SER A 106 -11.72 -4.20 17.33
N ILE A 107 -10.97 -5.27 17.14
CA ILE A 107 -11.12 -6.20 16.01
C ILE A 107 -11.84 -7.46 16.50
N GLU A 108 -13.04 -7.69 15.99
CA GLU A 108 -13.85 -8.88 16.29
C GLU A 108 -13.69 -9.96 15.21
N LEU A 109 -13.52 -9.56 13.96
CA LEU A 109 -13.38 -10.45 12.81
C LEU A 109 -12.28 -9.97 11.87
N VAL A 110 -11.52 -10.89 11.29
CA VAL A 110 -10.42 -10.62 10.37
C VAL A 110 -10.65 -11.29 9.01
N ARG A 111 -10.43 -10.54 7.95
CA ARG A 111 -10.31 -11.06 6.59
C ARG A 111 -8.90 -10.79 6.09
N LEU A 112 -8.14 -11.85 5.85
CA LEU A 112 -6.81 -11.76 5.26
C LEU A 112 -6.90 -11.56 3.75
N VAL A 113 -6.01 -10.73 3.21
CA VAL A 113 -5.86 -10.44 1.78
C VAL A 113 -4.38 -10.41 1.41
N SER A 114 -4.04 -10.36 0.12
CA SER A 114 -2.66 -10.50 -0.35
C SER A 114 -1.91 -9.16 -0.49
N SER A 115 -2.59 -8.01 -0.35
CA SER A 115 -1.96 -6.69 -0.51
C SER A 115 -2.71 -5.60 0.25
N GLY A 116 -2.02 -4.48 0.52
CA GLY A 116 -2.66 -3.27 1.07
C GLY A 116 -3.74 -2.69 0.15
N THR A 117 -3.55 -2.78 -1.17
CA THR A 117 -4.57 -2.38 -2.15
C THR A 117 -5.85 -3.19 -2.00
N GLU A 118 -5.74 -4.51 -1.84
CA GLU A 118 -6.91 -5.37 -1.61
C GLU A 118 -7.57 -5.08 -0.26
N ALA A 119 -6.78 -4.78 0.77
CA ALA A 119 -7.30 -4.42 2.09
C ALA A 119 -8.11 -3.12 2.03
N THR A 120 -7.55 -2.05 1.48
CA THR A 120 -8.23 -0.75 1.36
C THR A 120 -9.45 -0.82 0.44
N MET A 121 -9.35 -1.50 -0.70
CA MET A 121 -10.47 -1.75 -1.61
C MET A 121 -11.61 -2.50 -0.91
N SER A 122 -11.29 -3.52 -0.12
CA SER A 122 -12.28 -4.32 0.61
C SER A 122 -12.91 -3.52 1.74
N ALA A 123 -12.13 -2.72 2.47
CA ALA A 123 -12.61 -1.85 3.54
C ALA A 123 -13.59 -0.79 3.01
N LEU A 124 -13.28 -0.14 1.88
CA LEU A 124 -14.18 0.83 1.25
C LEU A 124 -15.47 0.18 0.75
N ARG A 125 -15.38 -1.02 0.15
CA ARG A 125 -16.57 -1.76 -0.27
C ARG A 125 -17.45 -2.13 0.92
N LEU A 126 -16.85 -2.56 2.02
CA LEU A 126 -17.56 -2.86 3.26
C LEU A 126 -18.24 -1.61 3.83
N ALA A 127 -17.53 -0.48 3.89
CA ALA A 127 -18.09 0.79 4.39
C ALA A 127 -19.27 1.25 3.55
N ARG A 128 -19.18 1.19 2.23
CA ARG A 128 -20.29 1.51 1.32
C ARG A 128 -21.48 0.57 1.50
N GLY A 129 -21.22 -0.74 1.58
CA GLY A 129 -22.28 -1.73 1.79
C GLY A 129 -22.99 -1.58 3.13
N PHE A 130 -22.23 -1.27 4.18
CA PHE A 130 -22.78 -1.08 5.53
C PHE A 130 -23.60 0.22 5.67
N THR A 131 -23.13 1.31 5.08
CA THR A 131 -23.77 2.62 5.21
C THR A 131 -24.84 2.89 4.17
N GLY A 132 -24.82 2.19 3.04
CA GLY A 132 -25.64 2.50 1.86
C GLY A 132 -25.25 3.83 1.18
N ARG A 133 -23.99 4.30 1.36
CA ARG A 133 -23.48 5.58 0.85
C ARG A 133 -22.32 5.34 -0.09
N ASP A 134 -22.11 6.24 -1.07
CA ASP A 134 -21.13 6.07 -2.11
C ASP A 134 -19.83 6.86 -1.92
N ALA A 135 -19.95 8.06 -1.31
CA ALA A 135 -18.83 8.97 -1.20
C ALA A 135 -17.79 8.50 -0.17
N ILE A 136 -16.53 8.64 -0.50
CA ILE A 136 -15.40 8.48 0.41
C ILE A 136 -14.58 9.76 0.47
N VAL A 137 -13.91 9.97 1.59
CA VAL A 137 -12.97 11.07 1.79
C VAL A 137 -11.58 10.52 1.94
N LYS A 138 -10.62 11.11 1.24
CA LYS A 138 -9.19 10.91 1.44
C LYS A 138 -8.47 12.25 1.54
N PHE A 139 -7.19 12.24 1.85
CA PHE A 139 -6.39 13.46 1.93
C PHE A 139 -5.35 13.52 0.80
N GLU A 140 -5.04 14.77 0.38
CA GLU A 140 -4.03 15.01 -0.66
C GLU A 140 -2.67 14.48 -0.20
N GLY A 141 -1.91 13.90 -1.12
CA GLY A 141 -0.60 13.31 -0.85
C GLY A 141 -0.61 11.92 -0.20
N CYS A 142 -1.73 11.48 0.41
CA CYS A 142 -1.83 10.16 1.04
C CYS A 142 -2.01 9.04 0.02
N TYR A 143 -1.25 7.94 0.19
CA TYR A 143 -1.31 6.75 -0.66
C TYR A 143 -2.04 5.60 0.05
N HIS A 144 -3.01 5.03 -0.65
CA HIS A 144 -3.85 3.95 -0.11
C HIS A 144 -3.94 2.74 -1.03
N GLY A 145 -2.89 2.45 -1.79
CA GLY A 145 -2.92 1.45 -2.85
C GLY A 145 -3.41 2.01 -4.19
N HIS A 146 -3.59 1.14 -5.17
CA HIS A 146 -3.89 1.54 -6.54
C HIS A 146 -5.28 1.08 -7.03
N ALA A 147 -6.26 0.95 -6.14
CA ALA A 147 -7.65 0.82 -6.53
C ALA A 147 -8.13 2.13 -7.18
N ASP A 148 -8.89 2.04 -8.28
CA ASP A 148 -9.28 3.19 -9.10
C ASP A 148 -9.92 4.33 -8.29
N SER A 149 -10.79 4.00 -7.33
CA SER A 149 -11.42 4.97 -6.44
C SER A 149 -10.43 5.74 -5.53
N LEU A 150 -9.20 5.27 -5.40
CA LEU A 150 -8.16 5.89 -4.57
C LEU A 150 -7.08 6.61 -5.40
N LEU A 151 -7.06 6.38 -6.72
CA LEU A 151 -6.20 7.09 -7.68
C LEU A 151 -6.84 8.41 -8.10
N VAL A 152 -7.08 9.27 -7.12
CA VAL A 152 -7.79 10.53 -7.25
C VAL A 152 -6.98 11.64 -6.59
N LYS A 153 -6.93 12.81 -7.19
CA LYS A 153 -6.31 14.04 -6.69
C LYS A 153 -7.36 15.12 -6.47
N ALA A 154 -7.02 16.16 -5.73
CA ALA A 154 -7.91 17.27 -5.45
C ALA A 154 -8.54 17.85 -6.74
N GLY A 155 -9.82 18.21 -6.65
CA GLY A 155 -10.55 18.95 -7.68
C GLY A 155 -10.19 20.44 -7.68
N SER A 156 -10.84 21.21 -8.56
CA SER A 156 -10.59 22.64 -8.72
C SER A 156 -11.20 23.54 -7.64
N GLY A 157 -11.84 22.99 -6.63
CA GLY A 157 -12.45 23.75 -5.54
C GLY A 157 -12.61 22.92 -4.28
N ALA A 158 -12.68 23.60 -3.13
CA ALA A 158 -13.00 22.96 -1.86
C ALA A 158 -14.37 22.27 -1.93
N LEU A 159 -14.48 21.08 -1.36
CA LEU A 159 -15.70 20.27 -1.32
C LEU A 159 -16.16 19.69 -2.67
N THR A 160 -15.35 19.78 -3.72
CA THR A 160 -15.64 19.15 -5.02
C THR A 160 -15.06 17.72 -5.07
N PHE A 161 -15.66 16.89 -5.91
CA PHE A 161 -15.11 15.58 -6.20
C PHE A 161 -13.73 15.69 -6.87
N GLY A 162 -12.86 14.74 -6.57
CA GLY A 162 -11.52 14.70 -7.13
C GLY A 162 -11.51 14.33 -8.62
N ASN A 163 -10.36 14.57 -9.24
CA ASN A 163 -10.09 14.17 -10.62
C ASN A 163 -9.21 12.91 -10.63
N PRO A 164 -9.31 12.05 -11.66
CA PRO A 164 -8.39 10.93 -11.80
C PRO A 164 -6.93 11.40 -11.78
N SER A 165 -6.10 10.74 -10.97
CA SER A 165 -4.65 10.98 -10.91
C SER A 165 -3.85 10.04 -11.82
N SER A 166 -4.50 9.05 -12.40
CA SER A 166 -3.90 8.06 -13.29
C SER A 166 -4.70 7.95 -14.58
N ALA A 167 -4.00 7.86 -15.70
CA ALA A 167 -4.61 7.58 -17.00
C ALA A 167 -5.31 6.20 -16.95
N GLY A 168 -6.53 6.14 -17.48
CA GLY A 168 -7.33 4.92 -17.48
C GLY A 168 -8.30 4.78 -16.31
N VAL A 169 -8.24 5.63 -15.29
CA VAL A 169 -9.28 5.69 -14.25
C VAL A 169 -10.48 6.48 -14.81
N PRO A 170 -11.69 5.88 -14.89
CA PRO A 170 -12.88 6.58 -15.36
C PRO A 170 -13.26 7.74 -14.44
N ALA A 171 -13.73 8.84 -15.03
CA ALA A 171 -14.19 10.01 -14.26
C ALA A 171 -15.30 9.65 -13.29
N ASP A 172 -16.23 8.79 -13.68
CA ASP A 172 -17.34 8.34 -12.84
C ASP A 172 -16.84 7.58 -11.60
N THR A 173 -15.78 6.79 -11.71
CA THR A 173 -15.16 6.12 -10.55
C THR A 173 -14.53 7.13 -9.60
N ALA A 174 -13.85 8.14 -10.13
CA ALA A 174 -13.25 9.22 -9.35
C ALA A 174 -14.29 10.15 -8.70
N SER A 175 -15.48 10.27 -9.30
CA SER A 175 -16.55 11.18 -8.85
C SER A 175 -17.10 10.87 -7.46
N HIS A 176 -16.88 9.68 -6.93
CA HIS A 176 -17.28 9.31 -5.57
C HIS A 176 -16.19 9.53 -4.51
N THR A 177 -15.06 10.14 -4.88
CA THR A 177 -13.95 10.38 -3.97
C THR A 177 -13.70 11.87 -3.80
N ILE A 178 -13.80 12.34 -2.56
CA ILE A 178 -13.54 13.72 -2.16
C ILE A 178 -12.13 13.76 -1.58
N VAL A 179 -11.31 14.69 -2.06
CA VAL A 179 -9.93 14.86 -1.59
C VAL A 179 -9.84 16.19 -0.83
N LEU A 180 -9.38 16.13 0.41
CA LEU A 180 -9.18 17.30 1.30
C LEU A 180 -7.70 17.50 1.57
N ASP A 181 -7.33 18.68 2.05
CA ASP A 181 -5.98 18.95 2.54
C ASP A 181 -5.72 18.24 3.86
N TYR A 182 -4.53 17.64 4.00
CA TYR A 182 -4.16 16.97 5.25
C TYR A 182 -3.97 17.99 6.37
N ASN A 183 -4.42 17.66 7.59
CA ASN A 183 -4.42 18.55 8.76
C ASN A 183 -5.31 19.80 8.67
N ASP A 184 -6.20 19.91 7.69
CA ASP A 184 -7.21 20.98 7.65
C ASP A 184 -8.53 20.50 8.25
N ALA A 185 -8.68 20.70 9.56
CA ALA A 185 -9.89 20.33 10.29
C ALA A 185 -11.11 21.17 9.89
N GLU A 186 -10.93 22.40 9.41
CA GLU A 186 -12.03 23.26 8.97
C GLU A 186 -12.65 22.75 7.67
N GLN A 187 -11.83 22.30 6.70
CA GLN A 187 -12.35 21.64 5.49
C GLN A 187 -13.17 20.39 5.84
N VAL A 188 -12.69 19.59 6.78
CA VAL A 188 -13.41 18.39 7.23
C VAL A 188 -14.76 18.78 7.84
N ARG A 189 -14.80 19.75 8.75
CA ARG A 189 -16.06 20.22 9.37
C ARG A 189 -17.05 20.76 8.34
N ALA A 190 -16.56 21.60 7.43
CA ALA A 190 -17.37 22.17 6.36
C ALA A 190 -17.96 21.08 5.44
N LEU A 191 -17.15 20.10 5.05
CA LEU A 191 -17.61 18.98 4.25
C LEU A 191 -18.70 18.17 4.97
N PHE A 192 -18.48 17.81 6.22
CA PHE A 192 -19.46 17.03 6.98
C PHE A 192 -20.74 17.80 7.27
N ALA A 193 -20.66 19.11 7.49
CA ALA A 193 -21.84 19.97 7.63
C ALA A 193 -22.68 20.00 6.34
N ALA A 194 -22.02 20.07 5.18
CA ALA A 194 -22.69 20.16 3.89
C ALA A 194 -23.17 18.80 3.36
N ARG A 195 -22.35 17.75 3.47
CA ARG A 195 -22.50 16.47 2.75
C ARG A 195 -22.29 15.23 3.61
N GLY A 196 -22.22 15.33 4.93
CA GLY A 196 -21.89 14.20 5.82
C GLY A 196 -22.79 12.97 5.65
N ARG A 197 -24.04 13.17 5.19
CA ARG A 197 -24.99 12.07 4.94
C ARG A 197 -24.67 11.24 3.69
N GLU A 198 -23.79 11.71 2.81
CA GLU A 198 -23.37 11.01 1.59
C GLU A 198 -22.09 10.19 1.83
N ILE A 199 -21.36 10.47 2.90
CA ILE A 199 -20.02 9.94 3.15
C ILE A 199 -20.13 8.56 3.81
N ALA A 200 -19.57 7.54 3.13
CA ALA A 200 -19.45 6.17 3.62
C ALA A 200 -18.26 5.99 4.56
N ALA A 201 -17.13 6.60 4.23
CA ALA A 201 -15.88 6.46 4.98
C ALA A 201 -14.94 7.65 4.78
N VAL A 202 -14.05 7.82 5.75
CA VAL A 202 -12.82 8.62 5.63
C VAL A 202 -11.65 7.65 5.71
N ILE A 203 -10.71 7.74 4.76
CA ILE A 203 -9.47 6.98 4.78
C ILE A 203 -8.30 7.94 4.99
N VAL A 204 -7.41 7.61 5.90
CA VAL A 204 -6.26 8.43 6.30
C VAL A 204 -5.00 7.59 6.38
N GLU A 205 -3.88 8.17 6.00
CA GLU A 205 -2.52 7.68 6.25
C GLU A 205 -1.90 8.66 7.25
N PRO A 206 -1.58 8.23 8.48
CA PRO A 206 -1.03 9.10 9.53
C PRO A 206 0.41 9.51 9.27
#